data_6768f3193d139c93242d26390cecf124
#
_entry.id   6768f3193d139c93242d26390cecf124
#
_cell.length_a   1.000
_cell.length_b   1.000
_cell.length_c   1.000
_cell.angle_alpha   90.00
_cell.angle_beta   90.00
_cell.angle_gamma   90.00
#
_symmetry.space_group_name_H-M   'P 1'
#
loop_
_entity.id
_entity.type
_entity.pdbx_description
1 polymer ?
#
loop_
_entity_poly.entity_id
_entity_poly.type
_entity_poly.pdbx_seq_one_letter_code
_entity_poly.pdbx_strand_id
1 'polypeptide(L)'
;MKTLFVILGPTGIGKTELSLQVAEHLASPIINADSRQIYAEIPIGTAAPMRGQQARVKHFFVGTRSIDDYYSASMFEEEVLSTLHSLFLHSDTALMCGGSMMYIDAVCNGIDDIPTVDALTRATMKRRLVTEGLPALLAELKALDYEHWKIVDHNNPRRVIHALEICTITGKPYTSFRQHAVKPRPFRIVKIGLTLPRPTLYDRINRRVDTMMALGLEAEARSVYAKRHLNALNTVGYKEMFQHFDGTTTLPEAVFKIKSATRRYCRKQQTWFKRDPSIQWFSPLDIDEIIKYIDETLVGADRRDAPLPSKPATLINY
;
A
#
# COMPACT_ATOMS: atom_id res chain seq x y z
N MET A 1 -0.29 -12.45 24.91
CA MET A 1 0.28 -11.17 24.32
C MET A 1 -0.45 -10.87 23.02
N LYS A 2 -0.96 -9.63 22.82
CA LYS A 2 -1.67 -9.22 21.59
C LYS A 2 -0.76 -9.35 20.38
N THR A 3 -1.24 -9.98 19.30
CA THR A 3 -0.45 -10.28 18.11
C THR A 3 -1.18 -9.89 16.83
N LEU A 4 -0.54 -9.07 15.99
CA LEU A 4 -0.98 -8.75 14.64
C LEU A 4 -0.25 -9.65 13.64
N PHE A 5 -0.98 -10.53 12.96
CA PHE A 5 -0.47 -11.27 11.81
C PHE A 5 -0.64 -10.42 10.54
N VAL A 6 0.40 -10.34 9.72
CA VAL A 6 0.42 -9.53 8.50
C VAL A 6 0.72 -10.43 7.31
N ILE A 7 -0.30 -10.77 6.53
CA ILE A 7 -0.13 -11.48 5.25
C ILE A 7 0.18 -10.45 4.17
N LEU A 8 1.37 -10.53 3.60
CA LEU A 8 1.84 -9.61 2.60
C LEU A 8 2.43 -10.32 1.36
N GLY A 9 2.52 -9.59 0.27
CA GLY A 9 3.07 -10.13 -0.96
C GLY A 9 2.60 -9.38 -2.20
N PRO A 10 3.14 -9.72 -3.38
CA PRO A 10 2.84 -9.00 -4.61
C PRO A 10 1.40 -9.22 -5.07
N THR A 11 0.95 -8.34 -5.96
CA THR A 11 -0.33 -8.50 -6.64
C THR A 11 -0.34 -9.80 -7.45
N GLY A 12 -1.48 -10.48 -7.53
CA GLY A 12 -1.64 -11.75 -8.25
C GLY A 12 -1.14 -12.99 -7.52
N ILE A 13 -0.56 -12.87 -6.30
CA ILE A 13 0.03 -14.00 -5.56
C ILE A 13 -1.03 -14.94 -4.95
N GLY A 14 -2.25 -14.48 -4.69
CA GLY A 14 -3.31 -15.29 -4.08
C GLY A 14 -3.63 -14.95 -2.63
N LYS A 15 -3.26 -13.75 -2.17
CA LYS A 15 -3.51 -13.30 -0.79
C LYS A 15 -4.95 -13.42 -0.33
N THR A 16 -5.92 -13.05 -1.20
CA THR A 16 -7.33 -12.96 -0.82
C THR A 16 -7.88 -14.28 -0.29
N GLU A 17 -7.73 -15.37 -1.03
CA GLU A 17 -8.26 -16.67 -0.60
C GLU A 17 -7.51 -17.21 0.62
N LEU A 18 -6.19 -17.08 0.64
CA LEU A 18 -5.38 -17.46 1.80
C LEU A 18 -5.77 -16.68 3.05
N SER A 19 -5.98 -15.37 2.94
CA SER A 19 -6.34 -14.54 4.09
C SER A 19 -7.72 -14.86 4.63
N LEU A 20 -8.66 -15.33 3.81
CA LEU A 20 -9.95 -15.80 4.29
C LEU A 20 -9.79 -17.05 5.17
N GLN A 21 -9.02 -18.04 4.72
CA GLN A 21 -8.77 -19.27 5.49
C GLN A 21 -8.04 -18.98 6.81
N VAL A 22 -7.03 -18.11 6.78
CA VAL A 22 -6.33 -17.69 8.01
C VAL A 22 -7.26 -16.90 8.94
N ALA A 23 -8.10 -16.04 8.39
CA ALA A 23 -9.08 -15.27 9.16
C ALA A 23 -10.12 -16.15 9.86
N GLU A 24 -10.61 -17.18 9.14
CA GLU A 24 -11.51 -18.20 9.69
C GLU A 24 -10.82 -18.98 10.81
N HIS A 25 -9.57 -19.41 10.64
CA HIS A 25 -8.78 -20.10 11.66
C HIS A 25 -8.57 -19.23 12.92
N LEU A 26 -8.24 -17.96 12.74
CA LEU A 26 -8.01 -17.02 13.85
C LEU A 26 -9.30 -16.43 14.43
N ALA A 27 -10.47 -16.75 13.87
CA ALA A 27 -11.74 -16.07 14.17
C ALA A 27 -11.61 -14.55 14.16
N SER A 28 -10.84 -14.00 13.21
CA SER A 28 -10.48 -12.57 13.11
C SER A 28 -11.05 -11.94 11.84
N PRO A 29 -11.55 -10.72 11.88
CA PRO A 29 -11.77 -9.94 10.67
C PRO A 29 -10.44 -9.63 9.96
N ILE A 30 -10.53 -9.27 8.68
CA ILE A 30 -9.37 -8.89 7.88
C ILE A 30 -9.28 -7.36 7.83
N ILE A 31 -8.13 -6.81 8.21
CA ILE A 31 -7.76 -5.42 7.96
C ILE A 31 -7.07 -5.37 6.58
N ASN A 32 -7.73 -4.77 5.59
CA ASN A 32 -7.19 -4.72 4.23
C ASN A 32 -6.16 -3.59 4.08
N ALA A 33 -4.92 -3.94 3.78
CA ALA A 33 -3.82 -3.02 3.54
C ALA A 33 -3.52 -2.83 2.04
N ASP A 34 -4.57 -2.51 1.26
CA ASP A 34 -4.45 -2.11 -0.14
C ASP A 34 -4.96 -0.68 -0.34
N SER A 35 -4.06 0.22 -0.79
CA SER A 35 -4.34 1.64 -0.92
C SER A 35 -5.30 2.01 -2.07
N ARG A 36 -5.78 1.03 -2.83
CA ARG A 36 -6.72 1.24 -3.93
C ARG A 36 -8.06 0.55 -3.71
N GLN A 37 -8.06 -0.58 -3.03
CA GLN A 37 -9.29 -1.30 -2.69
C GLN A 37 -10.15 -0.57 -1.65
N ILE A 38 -9.62 0.48 -1.04
CA ILE A 38 -10.38 1.32 -0.10
C ILE A 38 -11.45 2.15 -0.80
N TYR A 39 -11.34 2.40 -2.12
CA TYR A 39 -12.27 3.22 -2.89
C TYR A 39 -13.43 2.40 -3.44
N ALA A 40 -14.67 2.89 -3.21
CA ALA A 40 -15.90 2.18 -3.54
C ALA A 40 -16.16 2.09 -5.05
N GLU A 41 -15.72 3.08 -5.84
CA GLU A 41 -16.06 3.22 -7.26
C GLU A 41 -15.18 2.39 -8.19
N ILE A 42 -14.12 1.76 -7.67
CA ILE A 42 -13.11 1.09 -8.49
C ILE A 42 -12.80 -0.36 -8.05
N PRO A 43 -13.80 -1.19 -7.73
CA PRO A 43 -13.58 -2.54 -7.21
C PRO A 43 -12.99 -3.53 -8.21
N ILE A 44 -13.34 -3.43 -9.51
CA ILE A 44 -12.88 -4.38 -10.53
C ILE A 44 -11.40 -4.16 -10.83
N GLY A 45 -11.00 -2.95 -11.17
CA GLY A 45 -9.61 -2.65 -11.54
C GLY A 45 -8.63 -2.76 -10.38
N THR A 46 -9.10 -2.71 -9.15
CA THR A 46 -8.29 -2.96 -7.94
C THR A 46 -8.35 -4.41 -7.48
N ALA A 47 -9.25 -5.23 -8.08
CA ALA A 47 -9.60 -6.58 -7.65
C ALA A 47 -9.90 -6.64 -6.15
N ALA A 48 -10.76 -5.75 -5.69
CA ALA A 48 -11.27 -5.77 -4.33
C ALA A 48 -11.98 -7.09 -4.01
N PRO A 49 -11.99 -7.54 -2.75
CA PRO A 49 -12.73 -8.72 -2.34
C PRO A 49 -14.19 -8.64 -2.78
N MET A 50 -14.68 -9.70 -3.42
CA MET A 50 -16.06 -9.79 -3.90
C MET A 50 -17.05 -9.89 -2.72
N ARG A 51 -18.33 -9.56 -2.97
CA ARG A 51 -19.39 -9.63 -1.93
C ARG A 51 -19.44 -10.98 -1.21
N GLY A 52 -19.30 -12.10 -1.94
CA GLY A 52 -19.27 -13.45 -1.34
C GLY A 52 -18.08 -13.67 -0.40
N GLN A 53 -16.91 -13.10 -0.72
CA GLN A 53 -15.72 -13.15 0.12
C GLN A 53 -15.89 -12.27 1.37
N GLN A 54 -16.48 -11.09 1.23
CA GLN A 54 -16.78 -10.20 2.35
C GLN A 54 -17.89 -10.76 3.27
N ALA A 55 -18.79 -11.59 2.74
CA ALA A 55 -19.81 -12.28 3.52
C ALA A 55 -19.23 -13.43 4.37
N ARG A 56 -18.14 -14.08 3.92
CA ARG A 56 -17.44 -15.12 4.72
C ARG A 56 -16.71 -14.53 5.92
N VAL A 57 -15.99 -13.44 5.70
CA VAL A 57 -15.19 -12.77 6.73
C VAL A 57 -15.36 -11.27 6.58
N LYS A 58 -15.58 -10.57 7.69
CA LYS A 58 -15.64 -9.10 7.70
C LYS A 58 -14.30 -8.51 7.26
N HIS A 59 -14.37 -7.55 6.32
CA HIS A 59 -13.21 -6.78 5.88
C HIS A 59 -13.35 -5.32 6.31
N PHE A 60 -12.28 -4.78 6.90
CA PHE A 60 -12.12 -3.35 7.12
C PHE A 60 -11.35 -2.73 5.95
N PHE A 61 -11.61 -1.48 5.64
CA PHE A 61 -10.91 -0.69 4.61
C PHE A 61 -11.06 -1.24 3.17
N VAL A 62 -12.23 -1.79 2.85
CA VAL A 62 -12.62 -2.17 1.49
C VAL A 62 -13.85 -1.35 1.09
N GLY A 63 -13.74 -0.53 0.05
CA GLY A 63 -14.84 0.30 -0.47
C GLY A 63 -15.41 1.30 0.56
N THR A 64 -14.60 1.76 1.49
CA THR A 64 -15.03 2.63 2.60
C THR A 64 -14.80 4.12 2.33
N ARG A 65 -14.20 4.47 1.18
CA ARG A 65 -13.90 5.85 0.76
C ARG A 65 -14.36 6.09 -0.67
N SER A 66 -14.69 7.34 -0.98
CA SER A 66 -14.85 7.79 -2.36
C SER A 66 -13.50 8.12 -2.99
N ILE A 67 -13.42 7.99 -4.33
CA ILE A 67 -12.24 8.45 -5.09
C ILE A 67 -11.97 9.96 -4.94
N ASP A 68 -12.97 10.74 -4.52
CA ASP A 68 -12.85 12.17 -4.26
C ASP A 68 -12.18 12.45 -2.89
N ASP A 69 -12.15 11.48 -1.98
CA ASP A 69 -11.59 11.64 -0.67
C ASP A 69 -10.06 11.72 -0.72
N TYR A 70 -9.50 12.64 0.06
CA TYR A 70 -8.08 12.61 0.38
C TYR A 70 -7.83 11.52 1.43
N TYR A 71 -6.94 10.58 1.11
CA TYR A 71 -6.55 9.54 2.04
C TYR A 71 -5.06 9.24 1.94
N SER A 72 -4.37 9.25 3.07
CA SER A 72 -2.92 9.08 3.17
C SER A 72 -2.55 7.82 3.96
N ALA A 73 -1.26 7.45 3.90
CA ALA A 73 -0.75 6.34 4.69
C ALA A 73 -0.75 6.65 6.21
N SER A 74 -0.63 7.93 6.58
CA SER A 74 -0.75 8.37 7.98
C SER A 74 -2.17 8.20 8.51
N MET A 75 -3.18 8.62 7.74
CA MET A 75 -4.58 8.40 8.09
C MET A 75 -4.91 6.90 8.21
N PHE A 76 -4.36 6.09 7.29
CA PHE A 76 -4.50 4.63 7.36
C PHE A 76 -3.86 4.07 8.63
N GLU A 77 -2.65 4.50 9.01
CA GLU A 77 -1.99 4.10 10.26
C GLU A 77 -2.88 4.39 11.46
N GLU A 78 -3.36 5.62 11.59
CA GLU A 78 -4.19 6.07 12.71
C GLU A 78 -5.49 5.26 12.82
N GLU A 79 -6.23 5.11 11.71
CA GLU A 79 -7.49 4.37 11.69
C GLU A 79 -7.28 2.88 11.95
N VAL A 80 -6.20 2.27 11.44
CA VAL A 80 -5.88 0.86 11.70
C VAL A 80 -5.48 0.64 13.15
N LEU A 81 -4.68 1.54 13.75
CA LEU A 81 -4.32 1.42 15.16
C LEU A 81 -5.54 1.55 16.07
N SER A 82 -6.47 2.44 15.76
CA SER A 82 -7.78 2.54 16.46
C SER A 82 -8.61 1.26 16.30
N THR A 83 -8.67 0.71 15.07
CA THR A 83 -9.36 -0.56 14.80
C THR A 83 -8.72 -1.72 15.57
N LEU A 84 -7.39 -1.81 15.58
CA LEU A 84 -6.65 -2.84 16.34
C LEU A 84 -6.88 -2.71 17.84
N HIS A 85 -6.89 -1.49 18.37
CA HIS A 85 -7.22 -1.26 19.77
C HIS A 85 -8.58 -1.87 20.13
N SER A 86 -9.60 -1.60 19.31
CA SER A 86 -10.95 -2.14 19.51
C SER A 86 -11.01 -3.67 19.39
N LEU A 87 -10.32 -4.25 18.40
CA LEU A 87 -10.26 -5.70 18.20
C LEU A 87 -9.56 -6.41 19.38
N PHE A 88 -8.47 -5.83 19.85
CA PHE A 88 -7.69 -6.39 20.97
C PHE A 88 -8.36 -6.30 22.34
N LEU A 89 -9.51 -5.62 22.46
CA LEU A 89 -10.35 -5.73 23.66
C LEU A 89 -11.04 -7.10 23.75
N HIS A 90 -11.26 -7.78 22.62
CA HIS A 90 -12.06 -9.01 22.52
C HIS A 90 -11.27 -10.22 21.99
N SER A 91 -10.07 -10.02 21.47
CA SER A 91 -9.22 -11.08 20.91
C SER A 91 -7.75 -10.82 21.21
N ASP A 92 -6.94 -11.88 21.27
CA ASP A 92 -5.47 -11.75 21.36
C ASP A 92 -4.81 -11.72 19.98
N THR A 93 -5.58 -11.94 18.92
CA THR A 93 -5.07 -11.97 17.55
C THR A 93 -5.85 -11.01 16.65
N ALA A 94 -5.16 -10.44 15.67
CA ALA A 94 -5.74 -9.69 14.58
C ALA A 94 -5.01 -10.02 13.27
N LEU A 95 -5.70 -9.90 12.14
CA LEU A 95 -5.16 -10.18 10.81
C LEU A 95 -5.20 -8.95 9.92
N MET A 96 -4.04 -8.57 9.37
CA MET A 96 -3.92 -7.59 8.31
C MET A 96 -3.44 -8.28 7.02
N CYS A 97 -4.04 -7.95 5.87
CA CYS A 97 -3.67 -8.53 4.59
C CYS A 97 -3.56 -7.46 3.51
N GLY A 98 -2.47 -7.45 2.75
CA GLY A 98 -2.35 -6.48 1.66
C GLY A 98 -1.07 -6.53 0.85
N GLY A 99 -0.96 -5.57 -0.07
CA GLY A 99 0.20 -5.41 -0.95
C GLY A 99 0.71 -3.98 -1.03
N SER A 100 0.08 -3.03 -0.36
CA SER A 100 0.52 -1.63 -0.37
C SER A 100 1.65 -1.43 0.63
N MET A 101 2.87 -1.36 0.11
CA MET A 101 4.12 -1.28 0.87
C MET A 101 4.07 -0.21 1.96
N MET A 102 3.70 1.03 1.58
CA MET A 102 3.63 2.16 2.51
C MET A 102 2.56 1.98 3.60
N TYR A 103 1.43 1.32 3.30
CA TYR A 103 0.38 1.07 4.29
C TYR A 103 0.83 0.03 5.32
N ILE A 104 1.48 -1.04 4.86
CA ILE A 104 2.03 -2.08 5.74
C ILE A 104 3.13 -1.49 6.61
N ASP A 105 4.05 -0.73 6.03
CA ASP A 105 5.13 -0.08 6.79
C ASP A 105 4.60 0.93 7.79
N ALA A 106 3.57 1.70 7.42
CA ALA A 106 2.92 2.66 8.31
C ALA A 106 2.39 1.98 9.59
N VAL A 107 1.64 0.89 9.43
CA VAL A 107 1.09 0.16 10.57
C VAL A 107 2.18 -0.56 11.37
N CYS A 108 3.14 -1.19 10.68
CA CYS A 108 4.17 -2.00 11.35
C CYS A 108 5.28 -1.17 12.01
N ASN A 109 5.73 -0.12 11.33
CA ASN A 109 6.92 0.63 11.73
C ASN A 109 6.61 2.07 12.17
N GLY A 110 5.43 2.58 11.79
CA GLY A 110 5.08 3.98 11.94
C GLY A 110 5.54 4.83 10.76
N ILE A 111 4.91 5.98 10.62
CA ILE A 111 5.30 7.03 9.67
C ILE A 111 5.78 8.23 10.46
N ASP A 112 6.74 8.95 9.91
CA ASP A 112 7.15 10.25 10.45
C ASP A 112 5.97 11.21 10.54
N ASP A 113 5.90 12.01 11.60
CA ASP A 113 4.84 12.99 11.84
C ASP A 113 5.03 14.22 10.93
N ILE A 114 4.77 14.01 9.63
CA ILE A 114 4.86 15.06 8.62
C ILE A 114 3.53 15.84 8.61
N PRO A 115 3.55 17.17 8.75
CA PRO A 115 2.34 17.99 8.74
C PRO A 115 1.49 17.78 7.49
N THR A 116 0.17 17.77 7.66
CA THR A 116 -0.75 17.68 6.53
C THR A 116 -0.77 18.99 5.76
N VAL A 117 -0.52 18.91 4.46
CA VAL A 117 -0.55 20.06 3.56
C VAL A 117 -1.98 20.40 3.20
N ASP A 118 -2.36 21.67 3.30
CA ASP A 118 -3.67 22.18 2.91
C ASP A 118 -3.87 22.19 1.37
N ALA A 119 -5.13 22.28 0.95
CA ALA A 119 -5.49 22.21 -0.47
C ALA A 119 -4.96 23.41 -1.28
N LEU A 120 -4.89 24.59 -0.67
CA LEU A 120 -4.41 25.82 -1.32
C LEU A 120 -2.91 25.74 -1.60
N THR A 121 -2.13 25.32 -0.63
CA THR A 121 -0.67 25.12 -0.79
C THR A 121 -0.38 24.08 -1.88
N ARG A 122 -1.12 22.96 -1.89
CA ARG A 122 -1.00 21.95 -2.97
C ARG A 122 -1.34 22.49 -4.34
N ALA A 123 -2.44 23.24 -4.47
CA ALA A 123 -2.84 23.85 -5.74
C ALA A 123 -1.79 24.87 -6.21
N THR A 124 -1.26 25.67 -5.29
CA THR A 124 -0.21 26.66 -5.58
C THR A 124 1.07 26.00 -6.09
N MET A 125 1.57 24.96 -5.42
CA MET A 125 2.78 24.26 -5.84
C MET A 125 2.60 23.53 -7.19
N LYS A 126 1.43 22.94 -7.45
CA LYS A 126 1.12 22.38 -8.77
C LYS A 126 1.13 23.44 -9.87
N ARG A 127 0.55 24.61 -9.61
CA ARG A 127 0.57 25.74 -10.56
C ARG A 127 2.00 26.21 -10.81
N ARG A 128 2.81 26.38 -9.76
CA ARG A 128 4.23 26.78 -9.87
C ARG A 128 5.04 25.79 -10.70
N LEU A 129 4.78 24.48 -10.58
CA LEU A 129 5.43 23.49 -11.45
C LEU A 129 5.14 23.74 -12.93
N VAL A 130 3.94 24.18 -13.28
CA VAL A 130 3.54 24.46 -14.67
C VAL A 130 4.14 25.79 -15.16
N THR A 131 4.17 26.82 -14.30
CA THR A 131 4.58 28.18 -14.69
C THR A 131 6.08 28.42 -14.59
N GLU A 132 6.75 27.85 -13.58
CA GLU A 132 8.17 28.08 -13.28
C GLU A 132 9.05 26.88 -13.69
N GLY A 133 8.45 25.70 -13.78
CA GLY A 133 9.14 24.45 -14.13
C GLY A 133 9.89 23.80 -12.96
N LEU A 134 10.23 22.54 -13.13
CA LEU A 134 10.94 21.74 -12.13
C LEU A 134 12.33 22.29 -11.74
N PRO A 135 13.15 22.85 -12.66
CA PRO A 135 14.46 23.39 -12.30
C PRO A 135 14.40 24.55 -11.30
N ALA A 136 13.41 25.45 -11.42
CA ALA A 136 13.24 26.56 -10.48
C ALA A 136 12.87 26.05 -9.08
N LEU A 137 11.94 25.08 -9.00
CA LEU A 137 11.54 24.46 -7.76
C LEU A 137 12.68 23.67 -7.10
N LEU A 138 13.55 23.04 -7.88
CA LEU A 138 14.76 22.38 -7.37
C LEU A 138 15.77 23.36 -6.80
N ALA A 139 15.94 24.54 -7.42
CA ALA A 139 16.81 25.58 -6.91
C ALA A 139 16.31 26.11 -5.55
N GLU A 140 15.00 26.32 -5.43
CA GLU A 140 14.36 26.71 -4.17
C GLU A 140 14.51 25.64 -3.09
N LEU A 141 14.25 24.35 -3.43
CA LEU A 141 14.45 23.25 -2.49
C LEU A 141 15.90 23.18 -2.00
N LYS A 142 16.87 23.41 -2.88
CA LYS A 142 18.29 23.45 -2.52
C LYS A 142 18.58 24.54 -1.49
N ALA A 143 17.91 25.69 -1.57
CA ALA A 143 18.08 26.79 -0.62
C ALA A 143 17.39 26.52 0.73
N LEU A 144 16.20 25.88 0.71
CA LEU A 144 15.39 25.64 1.91
C LEU A 144 15.78 24.35 2.66
N ASP A 145 16.22 23.33 1.93
CA ASP A 145 16.57 22.02 2.48
C ASP A 145 17.64 21.32 1.62
N TYR A 146 18.89 21.72 1.81
CA TYR A 146 20.01 21.17 1.06
C TYR A 146 20.20 19.67 1.27
N GLU A 147 19.95 19.19 2.51
CA GLU A 147 20.10 17.77 2.84
C GLU A 147 19.08 16.90 2.09
N HIS A 148 17.84 17.37 2.00
CA HIS A 148 16.82 16.66 1.19
C HIS A 148 17.11 16.77 -0.31
N TRP A 149 17.57 17.94 -0.76
CA TRP A 149 17.93 18.16 -2.16
C TRP A 149 19.00 17.19 -2.65
N LYS A 150 20.01 16.86 -1.82
CA LYS A 150 21.08 15.89 -2.18
C LYS A 150 20.56 14.48 -2.45
N ILE A 151 19.49 14.06 -1.80
CA ILE A 151 18.99 12.68 -1.82
C ILE A 151 17.70 12.50 -2.63
N VAL A 152 16.96 13.57 -2.89
CA VAL A 152 15.73 13.47 -3.67
C VAL A 152 16.02 13.21 -5.14
N ASP A 153 15.20 12.37 -5.77
CA ASP A 153 15.25 12.20 -7.23
C ASP A 153 14.82 13.50 -7.92
N HIS A 154 15.77 14.20 -8.52
CA HIS A 154 15.56 15.48 -9.21
C HIS A 154 14.62 15.38 -10.42
N ASN A 155 14.39 14.18 -10.95
CA ASN A 155 13.43 13.93 -12.03
C ASN A 155 12.03 13.58 -11.50
N ASN A 156 11.81 13.63 -10.18
CA ASN A 156 10.55 13.32 -9.56
C ASN A 156 9.85 14.58 -9.02
N PRO A 157 9.03 15.27 -9.83
CA PRO A 157 8.41 16.53 -9.44
C PRO A 157 7.51 16.38 -8.20
N ARG A 158 6.89 15.20 -8.00
CA ARG A 158 6.02 14.97 -6.84
C ARG A 158 6.79 15.01 -5.52
N ARG A 159 8.00 14.43 -5.48
CA ARG A 159 8.83 14.44 -4.27
C ARG A 159 9.39 15.83 -3.99
N VAL A 160 9.81 16.53 -5.03
CA VAL A 160 10.30 17.93 -4.93
C VAL A 160 9.20 18.85 -4.42
N ILE A 161 8.01 18.78 -5.03
CA ILE A 161 6.84 19.57 -4.61
C ILE A 161 6.47 19.27 -3.18
N HIS A 162 6.36 17.99 -2.79
CA HIS A 162 5.96 17.63 -1.43
C HIS A 162 6.93 18.20 -0.38
N ALA A 163 8.22 18.15 -0.63
CA ALA A 163 9.21 18.75 0.27
C ALA A 163 9.02 20.27 0.38
N LEU A 164 8.82 20.95 -0.75
CA LEU A 164 8.56 22.40 -0.77
C LEU A 164 7.24 22.76 -0.07
N GLU A 165 6.17 21.97 -0.26
CA GLU A 165 4.91 22.15 0.43
C GLU A 165 5.14 22.18 1.95
N ILE A 166 5.87 21.20 2.49
CA ILE A 166 6.18 21.13 3.92
C ILE A 166 7.05 22.30 4.37
N CYS A 167 8.11 22.63 3.61
CA CYS A 167 8.94 23.79 3.94
C CYS A 167 8.10 25.07 4.00
N THR A 168 7.16 25.25 3.06
CA THR A 168 6.32 26.43 2.97
C THR A 168 5.35 26.57 4.13
N ILE A 169 4.65 25.51 4.51
CA ILE A 169 3.65 25.59 5.60
C ILE A 169 4.28 25.63 6.99
N THR A 170 5.51 25.11 7.15
CA THR A 170 6.15 24.98 8.45
C THR A 170 7.26 25.98 8.71
N GLY A 171 7.82 26.57 7.66
CA GLY A 171 9.03 27.37 7.74
C GLY A 171 10.29 26.58 8.13
N LYS A 172 10.25 25.24 8.12
CA LYS A 172 11.34 24.34 8.50
C LYS A 172 11.74 23.44 7.34
N PRO A 173 13.01 22.98 7.27
CA PRO A 173 13.42 21.97 6.31
C PRO A 173 12.58 20.69 6.41
N TYR A 174 12.22 20.09 5.28
CA TYR A 174 11.50 18.82 5.23
C TYR A 174 12.24 17.69 5.95
N THR A 175 13.58 17.70 5.89
CA THR A 175 14.44 16.73 6.60
C THR A 175 14.24 16.76 8.12
N SER A 176 13.83 17.87 8.71
CA SER A 176 13.58 17.96 10.15
C SER A 176 12.40 17.08 10.61
N PHE A 177 11.51 16.73 9.70
CA PHE A 177 10.36 15.83 9.95
C PHE A 177 10.65 14.38 9.57
N ARG A 178 11.74 14.10 8.86
CA ARG A 178 12.13 12.75 8.41
C ARG A 178 13.10 12.10 9.39
N GLN A 179 12.57 11.63 10.50
CA GLN A 179 13.35 10.99 11.55
C GLN A 179 13.59 9.50 11.29
N HIS A 180 12.79 8.89 10.39
CA HIS A 180 12.83 7.44 10.12
C HIS A 180 12.78 6.57 11.39
N ALA A 181 12.19 7.10 12.45
CA ALA A 181 12.09 6.41 13.72
C ALA A 181 11.02 5.32 13.66
N VAL A 182 11.39 4.10 14.04
CA VAL A 182 10.40 3.03 14.22
C VAL A 182 9.61 3.32 15.48
N LYS A 183 8.30 3.55 15.32
CA LYS A 183 7.37 3.77 16.44
C LYS A 183 7.07 2.42 17.12
N PRO A 184 7.28 2.26 18.42
CA PRO A 184 6.95 1.04 19.12
C PRO A 184 5.44 0.76 19.04
N ARG A 185 5.09 -0.52 18.92
CA ARG A 185 3.68 -0.95 18.90
C ARG A 185 3.37 -1.71 20.18
N PRO A 186 2.17 -1.52 20.78
CA PRO A 186 1.78 -2.21 22.00
C PRO A 186 1.34 -3.67 21.75
N PHE A 187 1.74 -4.25 20.61
CA PHE A 187 1.44 -5.62 20.20
C PHE A 187 2.59 -6.20 19.38
N ARG A 188 2.67 -7.51 19.37
CA ARG A 188 3.62 -8.24 18.52
C ARG A 188 3.17 -8.19 17.07
N ILE A 189 4.12 -8.09 16.14
CA ILE A 189 3.88 -8.15 14.70
C ILE A 189 4.57 -9.38 14.14
N VAL A 190 3.80 -10.20 13.40
CA VAL A 190 4.29 -11.41 12.73
C VAL A 190 4.00 -11.30 11.24
N LYS A 191 5.04 -11.23 10.42
CA LYS A 191 4.94 -10.99 8.98
C LYS A 191 5.07 -12.29 8.20
N ILE A 192 4.04 -12.62 7.43
CA ILE A 192 3.92 -13.80 6.57
C ILE A 192 3.96 -13.32 5.11
N GLY A 193 5.09 -13.52 4.46
CA GLY A 193 5.31 -13.15 3.07
C GLY A 193 4.93 -14.27 2.11
N LEU A 194 4.26 -13.93 1.02
CA LEU A 194 3.91 -14.91 0.00
C LEU A 194 4.81 -14.78 -1.24
N THR A 195 5.29 -15.90 -1.73
CA THR A 195 6.15 -15.98 -2.92
C THR A 195 5.76 -17.11 -3.84
N LEU A 196 5.98 -16.93 -5.14
CA LEU A 196 5.85 -17.95 -6.19
C LEU A 196 6.96 -17.76 -7.23
N PRO A 197 7.31 -18.81 -7.99
CA PRO A 197 8.17 -18.67 -9.15
C PRO A 197 7.65 -17.60 -10.11
N ARG A 198 8.56 -16.78 -10.64
CA ARG A 198 8.20 -15.63 -11.49
C ARG A 198 7.31 -15.98 -12.69
N PRO A 199 7.55 -17.06 -13.44
CA PRO A 199 6.69 -17.43 -14.57
C PRO A 199 5.24 -17.68 -14.12
N THR A 200 5.05 -18.46 -13.06
CA THR A 200 3.73 -18.76 -12.49
C THR A 200 3.00 -17.50 -12.05
N LEU A 201 3.70 -16.60 -11.35
CA LEU A 201 3.12 -15.34 -10.90
C LEU A 201 2.73 -14.43 -12.06
N TYR A 202 3.53 -14.37 -13.11
CA TYR A 202 3.23 -13.56 -14.30
C TYR A 202 2.03 -14.10 -15.09
N ASP A 203 1.90 -15.41 -15.18
CA ASP A 203 0.74 -16.04 -15.79
C ASP A 203 -0.55 -15.73 -14.99
N ARG A 204 -0.51 -15.85 -13.67
CA ARG A 204 -1.62 -15.45 -12.79
C ARG A 204 -1.99 -13.97 -12.95
N ILE A 205 -1.01 -13.07 -13.04
CA ILE A 205 -1.24 -11.65 -13.31
C ILE A 205 -1.94 -11.43 -14.65
N ASN A 206 -1.48 -12.12 -15.71
CA ASN A 206 -2.07 -11.96 -17.02
C ASN A 206 -3.53 -12.43 -17.02
N ARG A 207 -3.80 -13.64 -16.50
CA ARG A 207 -5.17 -14.18 -16.39
C ARG A 207 -6.09 -13.29 -15.55
N ARG A 208 -5.57 -12.72 -14.46
CA ARG A 208 -6.33 -11.78 -13.62
C ARG A 208 -6.76 -10.53 -14.41
N VAL A 209 -5.89 -9.98 -15.25
CA VAL A 209 -6.24 -8.82 -16.11
C VAL A 209 -7.32 -9.21 -17.11
N ASP A 210 -7.24 -10.41 -17.70
CA ASP A 210 -8.29 -10.90 -18.63
C ASP A 210 -9.62 -11.06 -17.89
N THR A 211 -9.62 -11.58 -16.66
CA THR A 211 -10.81 -11.66 -15.80
C THR A 211 -11.36 -10.26 -15.47
N MET A 212 -10.53 -9.28 -15.16
CA MET A 212 -10.97 -7.90 -14.92
C MET A 212 -11.67 -7.32 -16.15
N MET A 213 -11.14 -7.56 -17.34
CA MET A 213 -11.79 -7.13 -18.60
C MET A 213 -13.16 -7.79 -18.78
N ALA A 214 -13.25 -9.10 -18.56
CA ALA A 214 -14.50 -9.83 -18.63
C ALA A 214 -15.56 -9.37 -17.60
N LEU A 215 -15.10 -8.91 -16.42
CA LEU A 215 -15.95 -8.34 -15.37
C LEU A 215 -16.36 -6.89 -15.62
N GLY A 216 -15.87 -6.24 -16.69
CA GLY A 216 -16.27 -4.90 -17.07
C GLY A 216 -15.33 -3.78 -16.65
N LEU A 217 -14.03 -4.04 -16.53
CA LEU A 217 -13.03 -3.01 -16.21
C LEU A 217 -13.11 -1.77 -17.12
N GLU A 218 -13.42 -1.95 -18.41
CA GLU A 218 -13.56 -0.82 -19.33
C GLU A 218 -14.74 0.08 -18.94
N ALA A 219 -15.89 -0.50 -18.62
CA ALA A 219 -17.08 0.24 -18.21
C ALA A 219 -16.84 0.95 -16.85
N GLU A 220 -16.19 0.27 -15.90
CA GLU A 220 -15.81 0.88 -14.62
C GLU A 220 -14.85 2.05 -14.83
N ALA A 221 -13.80 1.89 -15.63
CA ALA A 221 -12.87 2.96 -15.93
C ALA A 221 -13.54 4.15 -16.64
N ARG A 222 -14.51 3.88 -17.53
CA ARG A 222 -15.27 4.92 -18.23
C ARG A 222 -16.16 5.72 -17.27
N SER A 223 -16.77 5.09 -16.28
CA SER A 223 -17.62 5.77 -15.29
C SER A 223 -16.87 6.81 -14.46
N VAL A 224 -15.57 6.60 -14.24
CA VAL A 224 -14.71 7.51 -13.45
C VAL A 224 -13.80 8.39 -14.33
N TYR A 225 -13.89 8.29 -15.67
CA TYR A 225 -12.97 8.96 -16.59
C TYR A 225 -12.98 10.49 -16.47
N ALA A 226 -14.12 11.11 -16.20
CA ALA A 226 -14.21 12.56 -15.96
C ALA A 226 -13.33 13.03 -14.80
N LYS A 227 -13.09 12.14 -13.83
CA LYS A 227 -12.27 12.38 -12.63
C LYS A 227 -10.83 11.85 -12.76
N ARG A 228 -10.34 11.53 -13.97
CA ARG A 228 -9.03 10.90 -14.23
C ARG A 228 -7.81 11.62 -13.65
N HIS A 229 -7.97 12.88 -13.28
CA HIS A 229 -6.93 13.70 -12.65
C HIS A 229 -6.74 13.39 -11.15
N LEU A 230 -7.67 12.67 -10.51
CA LEU A 230 -7.60 12.35 -9.10
C LEU A 230 -6.48 11.35 -8.78
N ASN A 231 -5.90 11.50 -7.60
CA ASN A 231 -4.82 10.61 -7.16
C ASN A 231 -5.27 9.15 -6.99
N ALA A 232 -6.51 8.92 -6.60
CA ALA A 232 -7.11 7.58 -6.49
C ALA A 232 -7.00 6.81 -7.81
N LEU A 233 -7.19 7.49 -8.94
CA LEU A 233 -7.17 6.93 -10.28
C LEU A 233 -5.78 6.88 -10.93
N ASN A 234 -4.76 7.40 -10.24
CA ASN A 234 -3.36 7.30 -10.67
C ASN A 234 -2.81 5.89 -10.36
N THR A 235 -3.42 4.88 -10.90
CA THR A 235 -3.08 3.47 -10.66
C THR A 235 -3.12 2.65 -11.95
N VAL A 236 -2.49 1.48 -11.92
CA VAL A 236 -2.47 0.53 -13.04
C VAL A 236 -3.91 0.08 -13.33
N GLY A 237 -4.22 -0.08 -14.59
CA GLY A 237 -5.55 -0.39 -15.09
C GLY A 237 -6.24 0.88 -15.63
N TYR A 238 -6.44 1.87 -14.78
CA TYR A 238 -7.15 3.10 -15.14
C TYR A 238 -6.35 3.99 -16.07
N LYS A 239 -5.05 4.20 -15.80
CA LYS A 239 -4.19 5.01 -16.66
C LYS A 239 -4.16 4.51 -18.09
N GLU A 240 -4.06 3.22 -18.25
CA GLU A 240 -3.99 2.58 -19.56
C GLU A 240 -5.34 2.64 -20.27
N MET A 241 -6.46 2.45 -19.53
CA MET A 241 -7.82 2.63 -20.07
C MET A 241 -8.07 4.09 -20.47
N PHE A 242 -7.59 5.05 -19.69
CA PHE A 242 -7.72 6.47 -20.05
C PHE A 242 -6.95 6.83 -21.31
N GLN A 243 -5.75 6.27 -21.54
CA GLN A 243 -5.04 6.42 -22.81
C GLN A 243 -5.84 5.86 -23.99
N HIS A 244 -6.55 4.76 -23.78
CA HIS A 244 -7.48 4.23 -24.80
C HIS A 244 -8.65 5.19 -25.04
N PHE A 245 -9.26 5.75 -24.01
CA PHE A 245 -10.36 6.70 -24.14
C PHE A 245 -9.93 8.03 -24.77
N ASP A 246 -8.68 8.44 -24.59
CA ASP A 246 -8.05 9.60 -25.24
C ASP A 246 -7.67 9.31 -26.72
N GLY A 247 -7.88 8.08 -27.23
CA GLY A 247 -7.55 7.67 -28.60
C GLY A 247 -6.05 7.45 -28.86
N THR A 248 -5.23 7.45 -27.82
CA THR A 248 -3.77 7.29 -27.96
C THR A 248 -3.33 5.82 -28.04
N THR A 249 -4.20 4.88 -27.70
CA THR A 249 -3.97 3.43 -27.80
C THR A 249 -5.27 2.69 -28.15
N THR A 250 -5.15 1.55 -28.82
CA THR A 250 -6.26 0.62 -29.00
C THR A 250 -6.57 -0.14 -27.69
N LEU A 251 -7.75 -0.73 -27.59
CA LEU A 251 -8.11 -1.53 -26.40
C LEU A 251 -7.17 -2.72 -26.17
N PRO A 252 -6.79 -3.51 -27.20
CA PRO A 252 -5.81 -4.59 -27.02
C PRO A 252 -4.45 -4.10 -26.50
N GLU A 253 -3.97 -2.95 -27.00
CA GLU A 253 -2.73 -2.33 -26.51
C GLU A 253 -2.85 -1.87 -25.07
N ALA A 254 -3.98 -1.28 -24.67
CA ALA A 254 -4.24 -0.89 -23.29
C ALA A 254 -4.19 -2.11 -22.36
N VAL A 255 -4.86 -3.22 -22.72
CA VAL A 255 -4.82 -4.48 -21.97
C VAL A 255 -3.40 -5.03 -21.84
N PHE A 256 -2.64 -5.04 -22.95
CA PHE A 256 -1.23 -5.43 -22.92
C PHE A 256 -0.38 -4.57 -21.99
N LYS A 257 -0.59 -3.24 -22.02
CA LYS A 257 0.08 -2.28 -21.12
C LYS A 257 -0.28 -2.53 -19.67
N ILE A 258 -1.56 -2.81 -19.35
CA ILE A 258 -2.02 -3.16 -17.99
C ILE A 258 -1.29 -4.40 -17.48
N LYS A 259 -1.24 -5.49 -18.26
CA LYS A 259 -0.49 -6.70 -17.90
C LYS A 259 0.97 -6.39 -17.60
N SER A 260 1.61 -5.60 -18.46
CA SER A 260 3.02 -5.20 -18.35
C SER A 260 3.27 -4.32 -17.12
N ALA A 261 2.41 -3.32 -16.88
CA ALA A 261 2.50 -2.42 -15.73
C ALA A 261 2.27 -3.17 -14.41
N THR A 262 1.32 -4.11 -14.39
CA THR A 262 1.04 -4.97 -13.22
C THR A 262 2.24 -5.85 -12.88
N ARG A 263 2.91 -6.46 -13.88
CA ARG A 263 4.15 -7.22 -13.65
C ARG A 263 5.29 -6.33 -13.12
N ARG A 264 5.42 -5.09 -13.60
CA ARG A 264 6.38 -4.12 -13.05
C ARG A 264 6.07 -3.76 -11.60
N TYR A 265 4.82 -3.53 -11.28
CA TYR A 265 4.39 -3.24 -9.92
C TYR A 265 4.64 -4.43 -8.97
N CYS A 266 4.32 -5.62 -9.41
CA CYS A 266 4.64 -6.88 -8.70
C CYS A 266 6.14 -6.97 -8.34
N ARG A 267 7.05 -6.67 -9.28
CA ARG A 267 8.49 -6.65 -9.00
C ARG A 267 8.88 -5.61 -7.95
N LYS A 268 8.30 -4.41 -8.02
CA LYS A 268 8.54 -3.36 -7.01
C LYS A 268 8.13 -3.83 -5.62
N GLN A 269 6.96 -4.47 -5.48
CA GLN A 269 6.50 -5.03 -4.21
C GLN A 269 7.46 -6.11 -3.70
N GLN A 270 7.88 -7.05 -4.55
CA GLN A 270 8.83 -8.10 -4.16
C GLN A 270 10.17 -7.52 -3.70
N THR A 271 10.71 -6.54 -4.43
CA THR A 271 11.96 -5.88 -4.06
C THR A 271 11.82 -5.15 -2.73
N TRP A 272 10.69 -4.53 -2.47
CA TRP A 272 10.43 -3.84 -1.21
C TRP A 272 10.38 -4.81 -0.04
N PHE A 273 9.52 -5.81 -0.11
CA PHE A 273 9.33 -6.75 1.00
C PHE A 273 10.56 -7.61 1.30
N LYS A 274 11.38 -7.93 0.29
CA LYS A 274 12.63 -8.68 0.50
C LYS A 274 13.69 -7.95 1.34
N ARG A 275 13.53 -6.64 1.57
CA ARG A 275 14.42 -5.86 2.43
C ARG A 275 14.20 -6.13 3.92
N ASP A 276 13.03 -6.62 4.27
CA ASP A 276 12.67 -6.90 5.66
C ASP A 276 13.00 -8.36 6.01
N PRO A 277 14.05 -8.59 6.81
CA PRO A 277 14.47 -9.94 7.19
C PRO A 277 13.52 -10.59 8.20
N SER A 278 12.60 -9.86 8.79
CA SER A 278 11.61 -10.39 9.73
C SER A 278 10.45 -11.12 9.05
N ILE A 279 10.36 -11.06 7.73
CA ILE A 279 9.31 -11.73 6.97
C ILE A 279 9.64 -13.21 6.81
N GLN A 280 8.74 -14.08 7.29
CA GLN A 280 8.78 -15.51 7.01
C GLN A 280 8.05 -15.76 5.68
N TRP A 281 8.74 -16.40 4.72
CA TRP A 281 8.23 -16.59 3.36
C TRP A 281 7.64 -17.97 3.15
N PHE A 282 6.45 -18.02 2.52
CA PHE A 282 5.71 -19.24 2.19
C PHE A 282 5.20 -19.22 0.75
N SER A 283 4.90 -20.39 0.21
CA SER A 283 4.05 -20.49 -0.97
C SER A 283 2.58 -20.25 -0.58
N PRO A 284 1.78 -19.55 -1.39
CA PRO A 284 0.34 -19.41 -1.11
C PRO A 284 -0.45 -20.73 -1.24
N LEU A 285 0.20 -21.80 -1.65
CA LEU A 285 -0.38 -23.15 -1.73
C LEU A 285 -0.19 -23.96 -0.45
N ASP A 286 0.69 -23.52 0.43
CA ASP A 286 1.11 -24.26 1.62
C ASP A 286 0.35 -23.73 2.86
N ILE A 287 -1.00 -23.73 2.79
CA ILE A 287 -1.85 -23.19 3.86
C ILE A 287 -1.63 -23.90 5.20
N ASP A 288 -1.44 -25.21 5.20
CA ASP A 288 -1.23 -25.99 6.42
C ASP A 288 0.07 -25.61 7.14
N GLU A 289 1.14 -25.33 6.38
CA GLU A 289 2.39 -24.84 6.95
C GLU A 289 2.25 -23.42 7.51
N ILE A 290 1.45 -22.57 6.87
CA ILE A 290 1.16 -21.22 7.36
C ILE A 290 0.36 -21.27 8.65
N ILE A 291 -0.67 -22.09 8.71
CA ILE A 291 -1.49 -22.29 9.93
C ILE A 291 -0.60 -22.84 11.06
N LYS A 292 0.20 -23.87 10.79
CA LYS A 292 1.14 -24.43 11.76
C LYS A 292 2.11 -23.36 12.30
N TYR A 293 2.68 -22.53 11.42
CA TYR A 293 3.55 -21.44 11.81
C TYR A 293 2.84 -20.42 12.71
N ILE A 294 1.59 -20.10 12.43
CA ILE A 294 0.74 -19.22 13.24
C ILE A 294 0.55 -19.82 14.63
N ASP A 295 0.15 -21.08 14.72
CA ASP A 295 -0.13 -21.78 15.98
C ASP A 295 1.14 -21.93 16.85
N GLU A 296 2.26 -22.31 16.25
CA GLU A 296 3.58 -22.37 16.93
C GLU A 296 3.99 -20.99 17.46
N THR A 297 3.71 -19.94 16.70
CA THR A 297 3.97 -18.55 17.08
C THR A 297 3.14 -18.14 18.30
N LEU A 298 1.88 -18.53 18.36
CA LEU A 298 0.99 -18.26 19.49
C LEU A 298 1.41 -19.03 20.74
N VAL A 299 1.70 -20.33 20.62
CA VAL A 299 2.19 -21.15 21.74
C VAL A 299 3.53 -20.67 22.26
N GLY A 300 4.45 -20.24 21.36
CA GLY A 300 5.74 -19.69 21.72
C GLY A 300 5.67 -18.33 22.42
N ALA A 301 4.58 -17.60 22.22
CA ALA A 301 4.32 -16.33 22.90
C ALA A 301 3.94 -16.53 24.38
N ASP A 302 3.21 -17.58 24.69
CA ASP A 302 2.85 -17.93 26.08
C ASP A 302 4.08 -18.36 26.92
N ARG A 303 5.17 -18.79 26.27
CA ARG A 303 6.38 -19.26 26.93
C ARG A 303 7.48 -18.20 27.10
N ARG A 304 7.35 -17.00 26.54
CA ARG A 304 8.39 -15.95 26.57
C ARG A 304 7.77 -14.57 26.81
N ASP A 305 7.83 -14.10 28.02
CA ASP A 305 7.54 -12.72 28.41
C ASP A 305 8.64 -11.71 28.02
N ALA A 306 9.40 -11.96 26.96
CA ALA A 306 10.46 -11.06 26.52
C ALA A 306 10.23 -10.57 25.08
N PRO A 307 10.23 -9.24 24.84
CA PRO A 307 10.23 -8.71 23.49
C PRO A 307 11.54 -9.09 22.79
N LEU A 308 11.43 -9.60 21.55
CA LEU A 308 12.63 -9.84 20.73
C LEU A 308 13.34 -8.50 20.50
N PRO A 309 14.68 -8.44 20.64
CA PRO A 309 15.44 -7.23 20.41
C PRO A 309 15.25 -6.78 18.95
N SER A 310 14.77 -5.56 18.78
CA SER A 310 14.72 -4.89 17.49
C SER A 310 16.15 -4.72 16.98
N LYS A 311 16.51 -5.45 15.91
CA LYS A 311 17.78 -5.15 15.21
C LYS A 311 17.67 -3.76 14.60
N PRO A 312 18.72 -2.93 14.72
CA PRO A 312 18.73 -1.60 14.14
C PRO A 312 18.52 -1.69 12.63
N ALA A 313 17.59 -0.86 12.13
CA ALA A 313 17.34 -0.74 10.71
C ALA A 313 18.62 -0.25 10.02
N THR A 314 19.14 -1.04 9.10
CA THR A 314 20.21 -0.60 8.20
C THR A 314 19.68 0.61 7.42
N LEU A 315 20.34 1.75 7.55
CA LEU A 315 20.02 2.98 6.84
C LEU A 315 19.92 2.69 5.34
N ILE A 316 18.72 2.73 4.82
CA ILE A 316 18.47 2.58 3.39
C ILE A 316 18.26 3.99 2.85
N ASN A 317 19.25 4.47 2.12
CA ASN A 317 19.13 5.71 1.34
C ASN A 317 18.06 5.52 0.25
N TYR A 318 17.04 6.37 0.27
CA TYR A 318 15.99 6.46 -0.75
C TYR A 318 16.35 7.50 -1.79
#